data_632698b9ec9625376981a2cf6ee52ec9
#
_entry.id   632698b9ec9625376981a2cf6ee52ec9
#
_cell.length_a   1.000
_cell.length_b   1.000
_cell.length_c   1.000
_cell.angle_alpha   90.00
_cell.angle_beta   90.00
_cell.angle_gamma   90.00
#
_symmetry.space_group_name_H-M   'P 1'
#
loop_
_entity.id
_entity.type
_entity.pdbx_description
1 polymer ?
#
loop_
_entity_poly.entity_id
_entity_poly.type
_entity_poly.pdbx_seq_one_letter_code
_entity_poly.pdbx_strand_id
1 'polypeptide(L)'
;MEAQQQSPIDWFEIPVRDMDRAQKFYEALLDTPMHREAMGEQTLGLFRFVDPGVGGCLVAGPQVPAPAESGTLVYFRATPTLDAALERLAAAGGRVLTTKVQLPGDMGCFAHVADSEGNRVGLHAQH
;
A
#
# COMPACT_ATOMS: atom_id res chain seq x y z
N MET A 1 -3.78 -11.69 -32.64
CA MET A 1 -3.14 -11.62 -31.34
C MET A 1 -4.13 -11.26 -30.28
N GLU A 2 -4.23 -12.08 -29.31
CA GLU A 2 -5.16 -11.84 -28.25
C GLU A 2 -4.54 -10.98 -27.16
N ALA A 3 -5.37 -10.30 -26.44
CA ALA A 3 -4.92 -9.49 -25.34
C ALA A 3 -4.32 -10.37 -24.26
N GLN A 4 -3.21 -9.93 -23.72
CA GLN A 4 -2.56 -10.60 -22.62
C GLN A 4 -3.14 -10.10 -21.32
N GLN A 5 -3.53 -11.02 -20.48
CA GLN A 5 -3.99 -10.65 -19.16
C GLN A 5 -2.79 -10.53 -18.26
N GLN A 6 -2.51 -9.32 -17.79
CA GLN A 6 -1.33 -9.04 -17.00
C GLN A 6 -1.47 -9.60 -15.59
N SER A 7 -2.64 -9.43 -15.00
CA SER A 7 -2.90 -9.93 -13.66
C SER A 7 -4.40 -9.90 -13.43
N PRO A 8 -4.90 -10.63 -12.41
CA PRO A 8 -6.32 -10.55 -12.09
C PRO A 8 -6.72 -9.25 -11.39
N ILE A 9 -5.75 -8.42 -11.01
CA ILE A 9 -6.03 -7.17 -10.30
C ILE A 9 -5.98 -6.01 -11.29
N ASP A 10 -6.99 -5.15 -11.24
CA ASP A 10 -7.12 -3.98 -12.11
C ASP A 10 -6.93 -2.69 -11.32
N TRP A 11 -7.40 -2.66 -10.09
CA TRP A 11 -7.38 -1.47 -9.23
C TRP A 11 -7.55 -1.93 -7.80
N PHE A 12 -7.08 -1.15 -6.83
CA PHE A 12 -7.33 -1.45 -5.42
C PHE A 12 -7.63 -0.17 -4.66
N GLU A 13 -8.39 -0.31 -3.56
CA GLU A 13 -8.71 0.80 -2.67
C GLU A 13 -8.42 0.41 -1.24
N ILE A 14 -7.87 1.36 -0.49
CA ILE A 14 -7.59 1.18 0.93
C ILE A 14 -8.35 2.26 1.69
N PRO A 15 -9.27 1.88 2.59
CA PRO A 15 -10.03 2.87 3.35
C PRO A 15 -9.17 3.55 4.39
N VAL A 16 -9.32 4.86 4.53
CA VAL A 16 -8.59 5.62 5.53
C VAL A 16 -9.54 6.60 6.19
N ARG A 17 -9.24 6.99 7.43
CA ARG A 17 -10.06 7.97 8.13
C ARG A 17 -9.58 9.39 7.90
N ASP A 18 -8.28 9.58 7.85
CA ASP A 18 -7.67 10.90 7.73
C ASP A 18 -6.76 10.88 6.50
N MET A 19 -7.22 11.49 5.42
CA MET A 19 -6.48 11.44 4.17
C MET A 19 -5.13 12.14 4.28
N ASP A 20 -5.07 13.27 4.97
CA ASP A 20 -3.79 13.99 5.10
C ASP A 20 -2.77 13.11 5.81
N ARG A 21 -3.18 12.47 6.89
CA ARG A 21 -2.29 11.59 7.65
C ARG A 21 -1.91 10.37 6.83
N ALA A 22 -2.89 9.74 6.17
CA ALA A 22 -2.64 8.52 5.42
C ALA A 22 -1.76 8.77 4.20
N GLN A 23 -2.01 9.86 3.49
CA GLN A 23 -1.20 10.19 2.32
C GLN A 23 0.26 10.44 2.73
N LYS A 24 0.45 11.22 3.80
CA LYS A 24 1.80 11.49 4.29
C LYS A 24 2.50 10.19 4.69
N PHE A 25 1.76 9.29 5.35
CA PHE A 25 2.32 8.00 5.75
C PHE A 25 2.81 7.20 4.55
N TYR A 26 1.96 7.05 3.53
CA TYR A 26 2.32 6.22 2.38
C TYR A 26 3.38 6.88 1.50
N GLU A 27 3.37 8.20 1.38
CA GLU A 27 4.44 8.88 0.65
C GLU A 27 5.80 8.62 1.32
N ALA A 28 5.82 8.62 2.64
CA ALA A 28 7.05 8.35 3.37
C ALA A 28 7.46 6.89 3.26
N LEU A 29 6.49 5.98 3.43
CA LEU A 29 6.77 4.55 3.40
C LEU A 29 7.30 4.10 2.03
N LEU A 30 6.66 4.57 0.97
CA LEU A 30 6.99 4.16 -0.39
C LEU A 30 8.02 5.08 -1.03
N ASP A 31 8.37 6.17 -0.36
CA ASP A 31 9.33 7.16 -0.86
C ASP A 31 8.92 7.63 -2.26
N THR A 32 7.64 7.95 -2.40
CA THR A 32 7.06 8.31 -3.70
C THR A 32 5.89 9.26 -3.45
N PRO A 33 5.81 10.38 -4.18
CA PRO A 33 4.68 11.28 -4.01
C PRO A 33 3.39 10.67 -4.55
N MET A 34 2.27 11.11 -3.99
CA MET A 34 0.95 10.68 -4.39
C MET A 34 0.14 11.90 -4.86
N HIS A 35 -0.94 11.63 -5.54
CA HIS A 35 -1.79 12.67 -6.09
C HIS A 35 -3.14 12.68 -5.41
N ARG A 36 -3.63 13.87 -5.05
CA ARG A 36 -4.92 14.02 -4.35
C ARG A 36 -6.00 14.39 -5.36
N GLU A 37 -7.15 13.69 -5.28
CA GLU A 37 -8.31 13.96 -6.11
C GLU A 37 -9.56 14.00 -5.28
N ALA A 38 -10.53 14.81 -5.70
CA ALA A 38 -11.86 14.79 -5.11
C ALA A 38 -12.77 14.01 -6.05
N MET A 39 -13.64 13.18 -5.48
CA MET A 39 -14.61 12.44 -6.24
C MET A 39 -15.93 12.48 -5.47
N GLY A 40 -16.78 13.46 -5.80
CA GLY A 40 -17.99 13.70 -5.03
C GLY A 40 -17.64 14.08 -3.61
N GLU A 41 -18.22 13.36 -2.66
CA GLU A 41 -17.96 13.59 -1.24
C GLU A 41 -16.73 12.84 -0.76
N GLN A 42 -16.11 12.02 -1.63
CA GLN A 42 -14.93 11.25 -1.25
C GLN A 42 -13.67 11.98 -1.66
N THR A 43 -12.61 11.71 -0.94
CA THR A 43 -11.27 12.17 -1.27
C THR A 43 -10.41 10.96 -1.56
N LEU A 44 -9.67 11.04 -2.65
CA LEU A 44 -8.79 9.96 -3.09
C LEU A 44 -7.34 10.39 -2.98
N GLY A 45 -6.50 9.50 -2.46
CA GLY A 45 -5.06 9.65 -2.56
C GLY A 45 -4.55 8.62 -3.54
N LEU A 46 -4.15 9.05 -4.72
CA LEU A 46 -3.81 8.15 -5.81
C LEU A 46 -2.36 7.74 -5.73
N PHE A 47 -2.13 6.44 -5.74
CA PHE A 47 -0.77 5.92 -5.82
C PHE A 47 -0.24 6.09 -7.23
N ARG A 48 1.05 6.31 -7.31
CA ARG A 48 1.71 6.43 -8.60
C ARG A 48 1.90 5.06 -9.23
N PHE A 49 1.67 4.97 -10.53
CA PHE A 49 1.93 3.73 -11.24
C PHE A 49 2.21 4.04 -12.71
N VAL A 50 2.83 3.08 -13.38
CA VAL A 50 3.17 3.18 -14.80
C VAL A 50 2.63 1.94 -15.48
N ASP A 51 1.90 2.12 -16.58
CA ASP A 51 1.40 1.00 -17.36
C ASP A 51 2.53 0.03 -17.71
N PRO A 52 2.29 -1.27 -17.61
CA PRO A 52 1.03 -1.95 -17.28
C PRO A 52 0.85 -2.25 -15.80
N GLY A 53 1.52 -1.54 -14.93
CA GLY A 53 1.38 -1.73 -13.49
C GLY A 53 -0.03 -1.42 -13.02
N VAL A 54 -0.40 -1.98 -11.88
CA VAL A 54 -1.72 -1.79 -11.30
C VAL A 54 -1.72 -0.55 -10.43
N GLY A 55 -2.72 0.31 -10.62
CA GLY A 55 -2.90 1.48 -9.80
C GLY A 55 -3.89 1.24 -8.68
N GLY A 56 -3.98 2.20 -7.77
CA GLY A 56 -4.89 2.14 -6.66
C GLY A 56 -4.92 3.44 -5.90
N CYS A 57 -5.72 3.48 -4.85
CA CYS A 57 -5.85 4.71 -4.07
C CYS A 57 -6.18 4.44 -2.61
N LEU A 58 -5.93 5.44 -1.80
CA LEU A 58 -6.53 5.58 -0.48
C LEU A 58 -7.87 6.28 -0.69
N VAL A 59 -8.89 5.95 0.10
CA VAL A 59 -10.19 6.58 -0.02
C VAL A 59 -10.71 6.96 1.36
N ALA A 60 -11.20 8.20 1.47
CA ALA A 60 -11.81 8.72 2.70
C ALA A 60 -13.12 9.39 2.35
N GLY A 61 -14.08 9.36 3.29
CA GLY A 61 -15.34 10.05 3.09
C GLY A 61 -16.51 9.28 3.65
N PRO A 62 -17.73 9.83 3.47
CA PRO A 62 -18.94 9.14 3.93
C PRO A 62 -19.09 7.80 3.24
N GLN A 63 -19.57 6.80 3.96
CA GLN A 63 -19.86 5.46 3.44
C GLN A 63 -18.62 4.66 3.05
N VAL A 64 -17.42 5.16 3.37
CA VAL A 64 -16.20 4.39 3.19
C VAL A 64 -16.07 3.44 4.38
N PRO A 65 -15.78 2.15 4.15
CA PRO A 65 -15.63 1.21 5.26
C PRO A 65 -14.51 1.64 6.19
N ALA A 66 -14.61 1.22 7.45
CA ALA A 66 -13.57 1.52 8.42
C ALA A 66 -12.30 0.74 8.10
N PRO A 67 -11.13 1.31 8.35
CA PRO A 67 -9.87 0.55 8.24
C PRO A 67 -9.87 -0.63 9.21
N ALA A 68 -9.18 -1.71 8.83
CA ALA A 68 -9.16 -2.92 9.64
C ALA A 68 -7.90 -3.73 9.37
N GLU A 69 -7.56 -4.60 10.33
CA GLU A 69 -6.43 -5.51 10.19
C GLU A 69 -6.83 -6.82 9.53
N SER A 70 -8.12 -7.07 9.32
CA SER A 70 -8.59 -8.30 8.71
C SER A 70 -9.09 -8.03 7.30
N GLY A 71 -9.24 -9.09 6.52
CA GLY A 71 -9.73 -9.01 5.16
C GLY A 71 -8.63 -9.18 4.15
N THR A 72 -8.88 -8.68 2.95
CA THR A 72 -7.95 -8.81 1.84
C THR A 72 -6.66 -8.05 2.12
N LEU A 73 -5.55 -8.66 1.71
CA LEU A 73 -4.24 -8.11 1.97
C LEU A 73 -3.61 -7.62 0.67
N VAL A 74 -3.13 -6.39 0.67
CA VAL A 74 -2.45 -5.79 -0.47
C VAL A 74 -0.97 -5.71 -0.13
N TYR A 75 -0.11 -6.16 -1.06
CA TYR A 75 1.33 -6.07 -0.89
C TYR A 75 1.88 -4.94 -1.73
N PHE A 76 2.60 -4.04 -1.08
CA PHE A 76 3.31 -2.97 -1.77
C PHE A 76 4.73 -3.40 -2.07
N ARG A 77 5.27 -2.88 -3.16
CA ARG A 77 6.68 -3.11 -3.49
C ARG A 77 7.55 -2.28 -2.58
N ALA A 78 8.40 -2.94 -1.81
CA ALA A 78 9.34 -2.28 -0.93
C ALA A 78 10.64 -2.04 -1.67
N THR A 79 11.17 -0.83 -1.62
CA THR A 79 12.39 -0.47 -2.34
C THR A 79 13.28 0.36 -1.45
N PRO A 80 14.58 0.27 -1.65
CA PRO A 80 15.30 -0.69 -2.48
C PRO A 80 15.36 -2.08 -1.89
N THR A 81 15.12 -2.21 -0.58
CA THR A 81 15.09 -3.48 0.12
C THR A 81 13.94 -3.45 1.11
N LEU A 82 13.57 -4.62 1.61
CA LEU A 82 12.54 -4.69 2.64
C LEU A 82 13.00 -3.97 3.91
N ASP A 83 14.25 -4.15 4.30
CA ASP A 83 14.75 -3.51 5.51
C ASP A 83 14.71 -1.99 5.42
N ALA A 84 15.02 -1.43 4.24
CA ALA A 84 14.95 0.02 4.06
C ALA A 84 13.52 0.52 4.20
N ALA A 85 12.55 -0.21 3.65
CA ALA A 85 11.15 0.17 3.77
C ALA A 85 10.69 0.06 5.22
N LEU A 86 11.13 -0.96 5.94
CA LEU A 86 10.76 -1.11 7.35
C LEU A 86 11.33 0.01 8.21
N GLU A 87 12.51 0.53 7.86
CA GLU A 87 13.04 1.69 8.55
C GLU A 87 12.17 2.92 8.32
N ARG A 88 11.73 3.13 7.09
CA ARG A 88 10.84 4.25 6.77
C ARG A 88 9.49 4.10 7.46
N LEU A 89 9.03 2.85 7.61
CA LEU A 89 7.76 2.56 8.28
C LEU A 89 7.73 3.13 9.69
N ALA A 90 8.75 2.85 10.47
CA ALA A 90 8.80 3.30 11.86
C ALA A 90 8.78 4.83 11.93
N ALA A 91 9.56 5.49 11.09
CA ALA A 91 9.62 6.95 11.06
C ALA A 91 8.28 7.56 10.60
N ALA A 92 7.53 6.84 9.77
CA ALA A 92 6.27 7.33 9.23
C ALA A 92 5.07 7.10 10.16
N GLY A 93 5.25 6.36 11.25
CA GLY A 93 4.17 6.14 12.22
C GLY A 93 3.46 4.81 12.09
N GLY A 94 4.02 3.87 11.33
CA GLY A 94 3.47 2.53 11.25
C GLY A 94 4.19 1.59 12.20
N ARG A 95 3.77 0.33 12.21
CA ARG A 95 4.40 -0.68 13.04
C ARG A 95 4.36 -2.03 12.37
N VAL A 96 5.31 -2.88 12.72
CA VAL A 96 5.41 -4.23 12.15
C VAL A 96 4.41 -5.14 12.86
N LEU A 97 3.64 -5.90 12.08
CA LEU A 97 2.72 -6.91 12.60
C LEU A 97 3.29 -8.31 12.43
N THR A 98 3.89 -8.59 11.30
CA THR A 98 4.60 -9.85 11.05
C THR A 98 5.99 -9.49 10.57
N THR A 99 7.01 -9.96 11.27
CA THR A 99 8.39 -9.65 10.93
C THR A 99 8.78 -10.34 9.62
N LYS A 100 9.93 -9.94 9.09
CA LYS A 100 10.41 -10.39 7.79
C LYS A 100 10.36 -11.90 7.66
N VAL A 101 9.75 -12.38 6.59
CA VAL A 101 9.67 -13.80 6.23
C VAL A 101 10.39 -13.97 4.91
N GLN A 102 11.33 -14.91 4.90
CA GLN A 102 12.05 -15.25 3.67
C GLN A 102 11.25 -16.29 2.91
N LEU A 103 10.94 -15.99 1.65
CA LEU A 103 10.19 -16.91 0.81
C LEU A 103 11.15 -17.90 0.15
N PRO A 104 10.64 -19.08 -0.27
CA PRO A 104 11.51 -20.05 -0.93
C PRO A 104 11.94 -19.58 -2.32
N GLY A 105 13.09 -20.10 -2.76
CA GLY A 105 13.61 -19.83 -4.09
C GLY A 105 13.90 -18.35 -4.30
N ASP A 106 13.48 -17.86 -5.43
CA ASP A 106 13.74 -16.47 -5.86
C ASP A 106 12.54 -15.56 -5.60
N MET A 107 11.66 -15.94 -4.68
CA MET A 107 10.42 -15.17 -4.46
C MET A 107 10.62 -13.97 -3.55
N GLY A 108 11.77 -13.85 -2.93
CA GLY A 108 12.08 -12.68 -2.11
C GLY A 108 11.63 -12.81 -0.68
N CYS A 109 11.22 -11.70 -0.09
CA CYS A 109 10.84 -11.67 1.31
C CYS A 109 9.69 -10.68 1.51
N PHE A 110 8.98 -10.83 2.63
CA PHE A 110 7.86 -9.94 2.92
C PHE A 110 7.73 -9.71 4.42
N ALA A 111 6.94 -8.72 4.75
CA ALA A 111 6.52 -8.44 6.11
C ALA A 111 5.09 -7.89 6.07
N HIS A 112 4.40 -7.98 7.19
CA HIS A 112 3.09 -7.33 7.33
C HIS A 112 3.22 -6.20 8.32
N VAL A 113 2.54 -5.09 8.01
CA VAL A 113 2.66 -3.88 8.81
C VAL A 113 1.26 -3.26 9.01
N ALA A 114 1.14 -2.46 10.04
CA ALA A 114 -0.04 -1.62 10.23
C ALA A 114 0.28 -0.25 9.67
N ASP A 115 -0.61 0.28 8.86
CA ASP A 115 -0.45 1.63 8.34
C ASP A 115 -0.90 2.66 9.38
N SER A 116 -0.90 3.93 9.02
CA SER A 116 -1.26 5.00 9.95
C SER A 116 -2.72 4.96 10.37
N GLU A 117 -3.55 4.21 9.65
CA GLU A 117 -4.99 4.16 9.87
C GLU A 117 -5.46 2.87 10.52
N GLY A 118 -4.55 1.91 10.75
CA GLY A 118 -4.89 0.63 11.34
C GLY A 118 -5.19 -0.46 10.33
N ASN A 119 -4.95 -0.23 9.06
CA ASN A 119 -5.04 -1.30 8.07
C ASN A 119 -3.80 -2.18 8.13
N ARG A 120 -4.00 -3.48 7.87
CA ARG A 120 -2.87 -4.39 7.65
C ARG A 120 -2.54 -4.40 6.17
N VAL A 121 -1.30 -4.14 5.83
CA VAL A 121 -0.82 -4.26 4.46
C VAL A 121 0.48 -5.04 4.47
N GLY A 122 0.86 -5.56 3.31
CA GLY A 122 2.11 -6.27 3.15
C GLY A 122 3.14 -5.43 2.44
N LEU A 123 4.40 -5.74 2.68
CA LEU A 123 5.53 -5.19 1.94
C LEU A 123 6.31 -6.38 1.39
N HIS A 124 6.71 -6.30 0.14
CA HIS A 124 7.43 -7.38 -0.53
C HIS A 124 8.62 -6.81 -1.28
N ALA A 125 9.73 -7.52 -1.26
CA ALA A 125 10.93 -7.15 -2.00
C ALA A 125 11.73 -8.40 -2.33
N GLN A 126 12.61 -8.28 -3.31
CA GLN A 126 13.52 -9.38 -3.62
C GLN A 126 14.57 -9.56 -2.53
N HIS A 127 14.94 -8.47 -1.88
CA HIS A 127 15.96 -8.51 -0.83
C HIS A 127 15.55 -7.74 0.41
#